data_1f9edb350948414e6231c6db3c0161f0
#
_entry.id   1f9edb350948414e6231c6db3c0161f0
#
_cell.length_a   1.000
_cell.length_b   1.000
_cell.length_c   1.000
_cell.angle_alpha   90.00
_cell.angle_beta   90.00
_cell.angle_gamma   90.00
#
_symmetry.space_group_name_H-M   'P 1'
#
loop_
_entity.id
_entity.type
_entity.pdbx_description
1 polymer ?
#
loop_
_entity_poly.entity_id
_entity_poly.type
_entity_poly.pdbx_seq_one_letter_code
_entity_poly.pdbx_strand_id
1 'polypeptide(L)'
;MNKNKLDNIYKLINNKKINQAQIELSKLGPEFLKNSEYLYLRSKIFYINKLYYIALDTLLIALEFEENEKVYNLISKIYNTLGNKELSKKVANSDLRSTAIISLKSELTGISQK
;
A
#
# COMPACT_ATOMS: atom_id res chain seq x y z
N MET A 1 20.89 6.61 -4.41
CA MET A 1 21.06 6.73 -2.97
C MET A 1 19.81 6.38 -2.20
N ASN A 2 18.69 7.04 -2.48
CA ASN A 2 17.41 6.71 -1.83
C ASN A 2 16.96 5.30 -2.14
N LYS A 3 17.24 4.82 -3.33
CA LYS A 3 16.88 3.46 -3.76
C LYS A 3 17.54 2.40 -2.89
N ASN A 4 18.80 2.61 -2.49
CA ASN A 4 19.51 1.64 -1.64
C ASN A 4 18.87 1.52 -0.26
N LYS A 5 18.38 2.62 0.30
CA LYS A 5 17.70 2.60 1.59
C LYS A 5 16.39 1.83 1.52
N LEU A 6 15.63 2.03 0.45
CA LEU A 6 14.37 1.32 0.25
C LEU A 6 14.60 -0.16 -0.05
N ASP A 7 15.64 -0.49 -0.82
CA ASP A 7 15.98 -1.89 -1.12
C ASP A 7 16.30 -2.67 0.15
N ASN A 8 17.01 -2.05 1.08
CA ASN A 8 17.33 -2.69 2.35
C ASN A 8 16.06 -2.98 3.15
N ILE A 9 15.14 -2.04 3.19
CA ILE A 9 13.87 -2.22 3.90
C ILE A 9 13.06 -3.33 3.23
N TYR A 10 13.05 -3.38 1.91
CA TYR A 10 12.41 -4.43 1.14
C TYR A 10 12.93 -5.81 1.56
N LYS A 11 14.25 -5.95 1.66
CA LYS A 11 14.88 -7.20 2.09
C LYS A 11 14.49 -7.58 3.51
N LEU A 12 14.42 -6.61 4.41
CA LEU A 12 14.02 -6.87 5.79
C LEU A 12 12.59 -7.40 5.85
N ILE A 13 11.68 -6.81 5.08
CA ILE A 13 10.30 -7.28 5.03
C ILE A 13 10.23 -8.70 4.47
N ASN A 14 10.96 -8.97 3.38
CA ASN A 14 10.96 -10.29 2.75
C ASN A 14 11.55 -11.36 3.66
N ASN A 15 12.45 -10.98 4.55
CA ASN A 15 13.04 -11.88 5.53
C ASN A 15 12.26 -11.92 6.85
N LYS A 16 11.06 -11.34 6.86
CA LYS A 16 10.14 -11.31 8.00
C LYS A 16 10.68 -10.56 9.21
N LYS A 17 11.64 -9.66 8.98
CA LYS A 17 12.21 -8.82 10.03
C LYS A 17 11.43 -7.49 10.10
N ILE A 18 10.14 -7.60 10.47
CA ILE A 18 9.20 -6.49 10.35
C ILE A 18 9.52 -5.35 11.32
N ASN A 19 9.87 -5.65 12.56
CA ASN A 19 10.20 -4.62 13.54
C ASN A 19 11.42 -3.81 13.09
N GLN A 20 12.42 -4.49 12.55
CA GLN A 20 13.62 -3.84 12.04
C GLN A 20 13.31 -2.98 10.82
N ALA A 21 12.43 -3.47 9.94
CA ALA A 21 11.99 -2.71 8.78
C ALA A 21 11.26 -1.43 9.20
N GLN A 22 10.42 -1.50 10.22
CA GLN A 22 9.72 -0.32 10.74
C GLN A 22 10.71 0.72 11.29
N ILE A 23 11.72 0.26 12.01
CA ILE A 23 12.75 1.15 12.55
C ILE A 23 13.48 1.87 11.40
N GLU A 24 13.90 1.12 10.39
CA GLU A 24 14.61 1.70 9.24
C GLU A 24 13.71 2.67 8.46
N LEU A 25 12.42 2.34 8.31
CA LEU A 25 11.47 3.25 7.66
C LEU A 25 11.33 4.56 8.42
N SER A 26 11.29 4.50 9.74
CA SER A 26 11.12 5.68 10.58
C SER A 26 12.33 6.63 10.55
N LYS A 27 13.48 6.14 10.11
CA LYS A 27 14.69 6.95 9.99
C LYS A 27 14.74 7.77 8.70
N LEU A 28 13.86 7.49 7.74
CA LEU A 28 13.84 8.20 6.47
C LEU A 28 13.25 9.59 6.64
N GLY A 29 13.82 10.55 5.93
CA GLY A 29 13.41 11.94 6.03
C GLY A 29 12.11 12.25 5.30
N PRO A 30 11.61 13.49 5.45
CA PRO A 30 10.33 13.89 4.87
C PRO A 30 10.30 13.86 3.34
N GLU A 31 11.45 13.83 2.68
CA GLU A 31 11.52 13.70 1.22
C GLU A 31 10.92 12.40 0.70
N PHE A 32 10.76 11.39 1.56
CA PHE A 32 10.16 10.13 1.18
C PHE A 32 8.63 10.13 1.24
N LEU A 33 8.01 11.12 1.85
CA LEU A 33 6.56 11.15 2.04
C LEU A 33 5.77 11.17 0.72
N LYS A 34 6.40 11.62 -0.36
CA LYS A 34 5.80 11.64 -1.70
C LYS A 34 6.41 10.61 -2.62
N ASN A 35 7.06 9.61 -2.06
CA ASN A 35 7.69 8.54 -2.83
C ASN A 35 6.79 7.30 -2.84
N SER A 36 6.38 6.87 -4.03
CA SER A 36 5.46 5.74 -4.19
C SER A 36 6.01 4.45 -3.60
N GLU A 37 7.29 4.17 -3.78
CA GLU A 37 7.90 2.96 -3.23
C GLU A 37 7.93 2.98 -1.70
N TYR A 38 8.24 4.12 -1.10
CA TYR A 38 8.20 4.28 0.35
C TYR A 38 6.80 4.01 0.88
N LEU A 39 5.80 4.60 0.23
CA LEU A 39 4.40 4.43 0.63
C LEU A 39 3.95 2.98 0.48
N TYR A 40 4.40 2.32 -0.59
CA TYR A 40 4.12 0.90 -0.79
C TYR A 40 4.69 0.05 0.35
N LEU A 41 5.96 0.27 0.71
CA LEU A 41 6.60 -0.48 1.79
C LEU A 41 5.93 -0.24 3.13
N ARG A 42 5.55 1.00 3.40
CA ARG A 42 4.81 1.36 4.60
C ARG A 42 3.47 0.65 4.66
N SER A 43 2.74 0.63 3.53
CA SER A 43 1.47 -0.09 3.43
C SER A 43 1.63 -1.58 3.66
N LYS A 44 2.72 -2.13 3.15
CA LYS A 44 2.98 -3.57 3.31
C LYS A 44 3.16 -3.94 4.77
N ILE A 45 3.84 -3.07 5.53
CA ILE A 45 3.98 -3.27 6.98
C ILE A 45 2.62 -3.15 7.67
N PHE A 46 1.80 -2.16 7.31
CA PHE A 46 0.44 -2.04 7.83
C PHE A 46 -0.35 -3.31 7.56
N TYR A 47 -0.27 -3.82 6.34
CA TYR A 47 -0.97 -5.05 5.96
C TYR A 47 -0.54 -6.25 6.80
N ILE A 48 0.76 -6.41 7.01
CA ILE A 48 1.31 -7.49 7.82
C ILE A 48 0.80 -7.40 9.26
N ASN A 49 0.65 -6.17 9.77
CA ASN A 49 0.13 -5.91 11.11
C ASN A 49 -1.41 -5.89 11.15
N LYS A 50 -2.07 -6.30 10.07
CA LYS A 50 -3.53 -6.40 9.96
C LYS A 50 -4.26 -5.06 10.06
N LEU A 51 -3.58 -3.98 9.74
CA LEU A 51 -4.15 -2.64 9.68
C LEU A 51 -4.58 -2.35 8.25
N TYR A 52 -5.62 -3.04 7.80
CA TYR A 52 -5.99 -3.10 6.39
C TYR A 52 -6.46 -1.76 5.82
N TYR A 53 -7.30 -1.03 6.55
CA TYR A 53 -7.84 0.24 6.02
C TYR A 53 -6.78 1.33 5.95
N ILE A 54 -5.88 1.39 6.91
CA ILE A 54 -4.75 2.32 6.86
C ILE A 54 -3.83 1.96 5.69
N ALA A 55 -3.63 0.67 5.46
CA ALA A 55 -2.83 0.20 4.33
C ALA A 55 -3.46 0.63 3.00
N LEU A 56 -4.77 0.45 2.85
CA LEU A 56 -5.49 0.87 1.64
C LEU A 56 -5.38 2.37 1.41
N ASP A 57 -5.57 3.17 2.45
CA ASP A 57 -5.48 4.62 2.34
C ASP A 57 -4.08 5.05 1.89
N THR A 58 -3.05 4.45 2.47
CA THR A 58 -1.65 4.75 2.10
C THR A 58 -1.38 4.35 0.65
N LEU A 59 -1.93 3.24 0.18
CA LEU A 59 -1.77 2.81 -1.20
C LEU A 59 -2.45 3.75 -2.19
N LEU A 60 -3.62 4.30 -1.83
CA LEU A 60 -4.29 5.30 -2.67
C LEU A 60 -3.44 6.56 -2.79
N ILE A 61 -2.81 6.97 -1.71
CA ILE A 61 -1.89 8.11 -1.76
C ILE A 61 -0.71 7.81 -2.68
N ALA A 62 -0.17 6.60 -2.60
CA ALA A 62 0.94 6.18 -3.47
C ALA A 62 0.57 6.32 -4.96
N LEU A 63 -0.66 5.95 -5.33
CA LEU A 63 -1.14 6.06 -6.70
C LEU A 63 -1.24 7.49 -7.19
N GLU A 64 -1.41 8.46 -6.31
CA GLU A 64 -1.43 9.87 -6.67
C GLU A 64 -0.08 10.35 -7.19
N PHE A 65 1.00 9.72 -6.75
CA PHE A 65 2.36 10.11 -7.15
C PHE A 65 2.88 9.29 -8.33
N GLU A 66 2.49 8.03 -8.42
CA GLU A 66 2.96 7.16 -9.50
C GLU A 66 2.10 5.91 -9.58
N GLU A 67 1.67 5.54 -10.79
CA GLU A 67 1.02 4.26 -11.01
C GLU A 67 2.07 3.15 -10.89
N ASN A 68 1.73 2.09 -10.16
CA ASN A 68 2.66 1.01 -9.88
C ASN A 68 1.88 -0.29 -9.70
N GLU A 69 2.25 -1.30 -10.47
CA GLU A 69 1.59 -2.61 -10.40
C GLU A 69 1.67 -3.23 -9.01
N LYS A 70 2.75 -3.01 -8.30
CA LYS A 70 2.90 -3.51 -6.92
C LYS A 70 1.82 -2.95 -6.01
N VAL A 71 1.48 -1.67 -6.19
CA VAL A 71 0.44 -1.00 -5.41
C VAL A 71 -0.92 -1.64 -5.68
N TYR A 72 -1.27 -1.81 -6.96
CA TYR A 72 -2.54 -2.45 -7.33
C TYR A 72 -2.61 -3.88 -6.82
N ASN A 73 -1.52 -4.63 -6.92
CA ASN A 73 -1.47 -6.00 -6.45
C ASN A 73 -1.70 -6.10 -4.95
N LEU A 74 -1.15 -5.17 -4.18
CA LEU A 74 -1.35 -5.16 -2.74
C LEU A 74 -2.79 -4.77 -2.37
N ILE A 75 -3.38 -3.80 -3.07
CA ILE A 75 -4.78 -3.44 -2.88
C ILE A 75 -5.67 -4.67 -3.12
N SER A 76 -5.43 -5.38 -4.23
CA SER A 76 -6.17 -6.59 -4.56
C SER A 76 -6.03 -7.65 -3.46
N LYS A 77 -4.83 -7.84 -2.98
CA LYS A 77 -4.54 -8.82 -1.92
C LYS A 77 -5.25 -8.47 -0.62
N ILE A 78 -5.29 -7.19 -0.27
CA ILE A 78 -5.97 -6.72 0.94
C ILE A 78 -7.47 -7.00 0.83
N TYR A 79 -8.09 -6.68 -0.31
CA TYR A 79 -9.50 -6.95 -0.51
C TYR A 79 -9.82 -8.44 -0.46
N ASN A 80 -8.94 -9.27 -1.01
CA ASN A 80 -9.11 -10.71 -0.92
C ASN A 80 -9.07 -11.16 0.54
N THR A 81 -8.15 -10.62 1.32
CA THR A 81 -8.04 -10.91 2.75
C THR A 81 -9.28 -10.46 3.52
N LEU A 82 -9.88 -9.34 3.13
CA LEU A 82 -11.10 -8.83 3.75
C LEU A 82 -12.36 -9.59 3.30
N GLY A 83 -12.23 -10.54 2.39
CA GLY A 83 -13.35 -11.33 1.90
C GLY A 83 -14.09 -10.72 0.72
N ASN A 84 -13.65 -9.57 0.22
CA ASN A 84 -14.27 -8.92 -0.94
C ASN A 84 -13.57 -9.37 -2.22
N LYS A 85 -13.89 -10.57 -2.66
CA LYS A 85 -13.24 -11.17 -3.82
C LYS A 85 -13.59 -10.47 -5.13
N GLU A 86 -14.79 -9.91 -5.22
CA GLU A 86 -15.22 -9.19 -6.41
C GLU A 86 -14.34 -7.96 -6.64
N LEU A 87 -14.18 -7.14 -5.63
CA LEU A 87 -13.36 -5.94 -5.73
C LEU A 87 -11.88 -6.28 -5.93
N SER A 88 -11.41 -7.34 -5.27
CA SER A 88 -10.06 -7.84 -5.46
C SER A 88 -9.78 -8.14 -6.94
N LYS A 89 -10.70 -8.85 -7.59
CA LYS A 89 -10.57 -9.20 -9.02
C LYS A 89 -10.63 -7.97 -9.91
N LYS A 90 -11.50 -7.01 -9.59
CA LYS A 90 -11.63 -5.78 -10.39
C LYS A 90 -10.35 -4.95 -10.35
N VAL A 91 -9.73 -4.84 -9.18
CA VAL A 91 -8.46 -4.10 -9.05
C VAL A 91 -7.33 -4.80 -9.80
N ALA A 92 -7.33 -6.13 -9.79
CA ALA A 92 -6.33 -6.91 -10.51
C ALA A 92 -6.49 -6.83 -12.04
N ASN A 93 -7.69 -6.51 -12.52
CA ASN A 93 -8.01 -6.42 -13.94
C ASN A 93 -7.77 -4.99 -14.42
N SER A 94 -6.81 -4.79 -15.33
CA SER A 94 -6.45 -3.47 -15.83
C SER A 94 -7.63 -2.70 -16.43
N ASP A 95 -8.60 -3.39 -17.03
CA ASP A 95 -9.75 -2.75 -17.67
C ASP A 95 -10.79 -2.24 -16.66
N LEU A 96 -10.86 -2.85 -15.49
CA LEU A 96 -11.85 -2.53 -14.46
C LEU A 96 -11.26 -1.74 -13.30
N ARG A 97 -9.95 -1.58 -13.30
CA ARG A 97 -9.17 -1.01 -12.21
C ARG A 97 -9.57 0.41 -11.86
N SER A 98 -9.75 1.27 -12.85
CA SER A 98 -10.11 2.67 -12.62
C SER A 98 -11.42 2.79 -11.85
N THR A 99 -12.44 2.04 -12.27
CA THR A 99 -13.74 2.05 -11.62
C THR A 99 -13.64 1.53 -10.18
N ALA A 100 -12.87 0.47 -10.00
CA ALA A 100 -12.67 -0.12 -8.67
C ALA A 100 -11.99 0.88 -7.71
N ILE A 101 -11.00 1.62 -8.19
CA ILE A 101 -10.29 2.61 -7.38
C ILE A 101 -11.21 3.78 -6.99
N ILE A 102 -12.07 4.22 -7.91
CA ILE A 102 -13.06 5.26 -7.59
C ILE A 102 -13.99 4.78 -6.48
N SER A 103 -14.47 3.54 -6.57
CA SER A 103 -15.33 2.97 -5.52
C SER A 103 -14.60 2.87 -4.18
N LEU A 104 -13.34 2.47 -4.22
CA LEU A 104 -12.51 2.38 -3.01
C LEU A 104 -12.35 3.74 -2.34
N LYS A 105 -12.06 4.78 -3.12
CA LYS A 105 -11.91 6.14 -2.57
C LYS A 105 -13.20 6.60 -1.91
N SER A 106 -14.33 6.35 -2.53
CA SER A 106 -15.63 6.70 -1.98
C SER A 106 -15.90 5.98 -0.66
N GLU A 107 -15.60 4.69 -0.62
CA GLU A 107 -15.78 3.86 0.58
C GLU A 107 -14.91 4.35 1.74
N LEU A 108 -13.64 4.61 1.50
CA LEU A 108 -12.73 5.09 2.52
C LEU A 108 -13.09 6.48 3.02
N THR A 109 -13.54 7.36 2.13
CA THR A 109 -14.01 8.70 2.51
C THR A 109 -15.22 8.60 3.43
N GLY A 110 -16.16 7.69 3.11
CA GLY A 110 -17.32 7.45 3.95
C GLY A 110 -16.93 6.95 5.35
N ILE A 111 -15.95 6.07 5.42
CA ILE A 111 -15.45 5.54 6.69
C ILE A 111 -14.80 6.65 7.51
N SER A 112 -13.97 7.48 6.90
CA SER A 112 -13.24 8.52 7.61
C SER A 112 -14.14 9.67 8.08
N GLN A 113 -15.31 9.83 7.50
CA GLN A 113 -16.28 10.84 7.92
C GLN A 113 -17.15 10.40 9.10
N LYS A 114 -17.11 9.13 9.40
CA LYS A 114 -17.85 8.59 10.54
C LYS A 114 -17.01 8.63 11.79
#